data_397877de798febb593044bdddc103406
#
_entry.id   397877de798febb593044bdddc103406
#
_cell.length_a   1.000
_cell.length_b   1.000
_cell.length_c   1.000
_cell.angle_alpha   90.00
_cell.angle_beta   90.00
_cell.angle_gamma   90.00
#
_symmetry.space_group_name_H-M   'P 1'
#
loop_
_entity.id
_entity.type
_entity.pdbx_description
1 polymer ?
#
loop_
_entity_poly.entity_id
_entity_poly.type
_entity_poly.pdbx_seq_one_letter_code
_entity_poly.pdbx_strand_id
1 'polypeptide(L)'
;MKKIIFPFIVLIVASSCGGGNQKSVEELIAERDLNSLRTKRTELSDQQKSLEGDLQLLDSAIATFKGNEKLPLVTTVEANSEEFVHYLELQGDVRTKQNVLIYPEMSGTLVKVYVKDGQQVSKGQLLATIDDGGMSSQLAQLKTQAELSKTTFERQKKLWDQNIGSEIQYLQAKTNYEAQENAVKQYESQLGKSSIRAPFAGIIDDVIKDQGTVVAPGAGSEVFRIVNLSDMYIEVEVPETYLGDITKGKQAKVYFPVLGDSVTTEVRQTGNFINPNNRSFSVEVAVPNKNGTIKPNLTAKVRLNDYTNPKAILLPQSVISENAEGEQYAYVAHPTGEDMEAEVKRTIIKTGKTQGGVIEVLSGISDGSLVVKEGARSVKDGQKVKIINQ
;
A
#
# COMPACT_ATOMS: atom_id res chain seq x y z
N MET A 1 71.99 8.43 -69.79
CA MET A 1 73.00 7.84 -68.91
C MET A 1 73.36 8.78 -67.79
N LYS A 2 73.51 8.31 -66.57
CA LYS A 2 73.94 8.95 -65.32
C LYS A 2 72.88 9.77 -64.59
N LYS A 3 72.38 9.07 -63.52
CA LYS A 3 71.66 9.55 -62.36
C LYS A 3 72.55 10.42 -61.50
N ILE A 4 72.04 11.52 -60.96
CA ILE A 4 72.61 12.24 -59.84
C ILE A 4 71.50 12.36 -58.81
N ILE A 5 71.64 11.72 -57.64
CA ILE A 5 70.80 11.77 -56.49
C ILE A 5 71.25 12.96 -55.64
N PHE A 6 70.34 13.85 -55.30
CA PHE A 6 70.55 14.90 -54.30
C PHE A 6 69.70 14.57 -53.03
N PRO A 7 70.25 14.51 -51.88
CA PRO A 7 69.45 14.29 -50.66
C PRO A 7 68.92 15.63 -50.12
N PHE A 8 67.66 15.75 -50.01
CA PHE A 8 66.95 16.88 -49.36
C PHE A 8 66.94 16.67 -47.87
N ILE A 9 67.71 17.44 -47.11
CA ILE A 9 67.65 17.48 -45.63
C ILE A 9 66.51 18.40 -45.27
N VAL A 10 65.47 17.83 -44.71
CA VAL A 10 64.38 18.58 -44.09
C VAL A 10 64.73 18.85 -42.63
N LEU A 11 65.00 20.11 -42.34
CA LEU A 11 65.24 20.60 -40.97
C LEU A 11 63.88 20.83 -40.32
N ILE A 12 63.47 19.93 -39.42
CA ILE A 12 62.28 20.13 -38.61
C ILE A 12 62.66 21.03 -37.43
N VAL A 13 62.24 22.27 -37.46
CA VAL A 13 62.26 23.16 -36.29
C VAL A 13 61.10 22.79 -35.38
N ALA A 14 61.37 22.05 -34.33
CA ALA A 14 60.44 21.83 -33.24
C ALA A 14 60.38 23.11 -32.40
N SER A 15 59.36 23.94 -32.59
CA SER A 15 58.99 24.99 -31.65
C SER A 15 58.33 24.34 -30.43
N SER A 16 59.11 24.09 -29.40
CA SER A 16 58.66 23.73 -28.07
C SER A 16 57.91 24.91 -27.45
N CYS A 17 56.59 24.83 -27.40
CA CYS A 17 55.79 25.62 -26.46
C CYS A 17 55.82 24.97 -25.10
N GLY A 18 56.38 25.68 -24.13
CA GLY A 18 56.48 25.24 -22.73
C GLY A 18 55.09 25.13 -22.10
N GLY A 19 54.74 23.95 -21.62
CA GLY A 19 53.62 23.70 -20.73
C GLY A 19 54.02 22.61 -19.76
N GLY A 20 53.93 22.89 -18.48
CA GLY A 20 54.34 22.00 -17.41
C GLY A 20 53.76 20.59 -17.55
N ASN A 21 54.43 19.65 -16.93
CA ASN A 21 54.19 18.22 -16.94
C ASN A 21 52.82 17.91 -16.33
N GLN A 22 51.72 18.16 -17.07
CA GLN A 22 50.38 17.75 -16.67
C GLN A 22 50.18 16.31 -17.13
N LYS A 23 50.01 15.43 -16.14
CA LYS A 23 49.70 14.02 -16.37
C LYS A 23 48.42 13.88 -17.20
N SER A 24 48.41 12.95 -18.12
CA SER A 24 47.19 12.65 -18.89
C SER A 24 46.09 12.05 -18.01
N VAL A 25 44.85 12.09 -18.49
CA VAL A 25 43.72 11.51 -17.73
C VAL A 25 43.95 9.99 -17.52
N GLU A 26 44.50 9.32 -18.55
CA GLU A 26 44.79 7.89 -18.50
C GLU A 26 45.85 7.55 -17.46
N GLU A 27 46.89 8.40 -17.32
CA GLU A 27 47.93 8.21 -16.30
C GLU A 27 47.41 8.37 -14.89
N LEU A 28 46.51 9.37 -14.65
CA LEU A 28 45.86 9.60 -13.37
C LEU A 28 44.90 8.46 -12.99
N ILE A 29 44.21 7.85 -13.96
CA ILE A 29 43.34 6.69 -13.74
C ILE A 29 44.22 5.48 -13.36
N ALA A 30 45.37 5.30 -13.99
CA ALA A 30 46.28 4.19 -13.68
C ALA A 30 46.91 4.30 -12.29
N GLU A 31 47.18 5.51 -11.80
CA GLU A 31 47.67 5.78 -10.42
C GLU A 31 46.63 5.56 -9.33
N ARG A 32 45.33 5.48 -9.65
CA ARG A 32 44.22 5.30 -8.70
C ARG A 32 44.18 6.28 -7.53
N ASP A 33 44.75 7.49 -7.71
CA ASP A 33 44.68 8.54 -6.68
C ASP A 33 43.38 9.36 -6.86
N LEU A 34 42.46 9.17 -5.92
CA LEU A 34 41.13 9.80 -5.93
C LEU A 34 41.19 11.34 -5.84
N ASN A 35 42.21 11.88 -5.14
CA ASN A 35 42.34 13.35 -4.99
C ASN A 35 42.82 14.00 -6.27
N SER A 36 43.82 13.42 -6.93
CA SER A 36 44.32 13.89 -8.22
C SER A 36 43.27 13.76 -9.32
N LEU A 37 42.47 12.70 -9.33
CA LEU A 37 41.33 12.53 -10.24
C LEU A 37 40.26 13.61 -10.03
N ARG A 38 39.93 13.92 -8.78
CA ARG A 38 38.94 14.99 -8.45
C ARG A 38 39.46 16.35 -8.88
N THR A 39 40.73 16.66 -8.63
CA THR A 39 41.33 17.94 -9.03
C THR A 39 41.31 18.09 -10.56
N LYS A 40 41.70 17.03 -11.29
CA LYS A 40 41.67 17.05 -12.76
C LYS A 40 40.27 17.17 -13.33
N ARG A 41 39.28 16.52 -12.71
CA ARG A 41 37.87 16.67 -13.06
C ARG A 41 37.39 18.12 -12.89
N THR A 42 37.75 18.76 -11.78
CA THR A 42 37.37 20.17 -11.54
C THR A 42 38.02 21.08 -12.57
N GLU A 43 39.32 20.90 -12.87
CA GLU A 43 40.02 21.65 -13.87
C GLU A 43 39.37 21.53 -15.28
N LEU A 44 39.03 20.31 -15.69
CA LEU A 44 38.35 20.08 -16.97
C LEU A 44 36.94 20.66 -16.98
N SER A 45 36.21 20.63 -15.86
CA SER A 45 34.89 21.25 -15.74
C SER A 45 34.97 22.79 -15.84
N ASP A 46 36.00 23.40 -15.24
CA ASP A 46 36.20 24.85 -15.36
C ASP A 46 36.64 25.25 -16.77
N GLN A 47 37.46 24.45 -17.44
CA GLN A 47 37.81 24.64 -18.87
C GLN A 47 36.58 24.52 -19.75
N GLN A 48 35.72 23.54 -19.51
CA GLN A 48 34.45 23.38 -20.24
C GLN A 48 33.58 24.62 -20.07
N LYS A 49 33.39 25.15 -18.83
CA LYS A 49 32.62 26.37 -18.57
C LYS A 49 33.22 27.59 -19.31
N SER A 50 34.54 27.71 -19.32
CA SER A 50 35.21 28.79 -20.06
C SER A 50 34.97 28.69 -21.57
N LEU A 51 35.11 27.49 -22.14
CA LEU A 51 34.86 27.23 -23.56
C LEU A 51 33.39 27.46 -23.94
N GLU A 52 32.43 27.10 -23.03
CA GLU A 52 31.02 27.40 -23.23
C GLU A 52 30.77 28.92 -23.26
N GLY A 53 31.44 29.69 -22.38
CA GLY A 53 31.39 31.14 -22.38
C GLY A 53 31.94 31.74 -23.67
N ASP A 54 33.08 31.28 -24.16
CA ASP A 54 33.67 31.71 -25.43
C ASP A 54 32.79 31.37 -26.64
N LEU A 55 32.17 30.17 -26.62
CA LEU A 55 31.20 29.81 -27.65
C LEU A 55 29.96 30.68 -27.62
N GLN A 56 29.44 31.08 -26.45
CA GLN A 56 28.33 32.02 -26.33
C GLN A 56 28.68 33.40 -26.90
N LEU A 57 29.90 33.89 -26.63
CA LEU A 57 30.40 35.17 -27.20
C LEU A 57 30.51 35.07 -28.72
N LEU A 58 31.06 33.99 -29.27
CA LEU A 58 31.17 33.76 -30.71
C LEU A 58 29.80 33.63 -31.37
N ASP A 59 28.87 32.85 -30.75
CA ASP A 59 27.51 32.68 -31.24
C ASP A 59 26.76 34.04 -31.26
N SER A 60 26.95 34.86 -30.21
CA SER A 60 26.40 36.21 -30.14
C SER A 60 26.96 37.13 -31.21
N ALA A 61 28.29 37.08 -31.49
CA ALA A 61 28.93 37.85 -32.53
C ALA A 61 28.47 37.38 -33.91
N ILE A 62 28.35 36.08 -34.14
CA ILE A 62 27.82 35.50 -35.39
C ILE A 62 26.38 35.94 -35.63
N ALA A 63 25.54 35.95 -34.59
CA ALA A 63 24.15 36.39 -34.65
C ALA A 63 24.02 37.88 -35.09
N THR A 64 24.93 38.75 -34.64
CA THR A 64 24.93 40.14 -35.05
C THR A 64 25.32 40.33 -36.54
N PHE A 65 26.11 39.42 -37.14
CA PHE A 65 26.53 39.47 -38.55
C PHE A 65 25.55 38.79 -39.52
N LYS A 66 24.70 37.85 -39.02
CA LYS A 66 23.66 37.16 -39.81
C LYS A 66 22.28 37.80 -39.59
N GLY A 67 22.00 38.84 -40.37
CA GLY A 67 20.62 39.32 -40.48
C GLY A 67 19.71 38.23 -41.06
N ASN A 68 18.70 37.75 -40.28
CA ASN A 68 17.70 36.72 -40.56
C ASN A 68 18.07 35.27 -40.21
N GLU A 69 18.49 35.00 -39.00
CA GLU A 69 18.50 33.61 -38.51
C GLU A 69 17.06 33.13 -38.31
N LYS A 70 16.73 31.97 -38.90
CA LYS A 70 15.47 31.26 -38.55
C LYS A 70 15.57 30.81 -37.09
N LEU A 71 14.80 31.46 -36.20
CA LEU A 71 14.72 31.08 -34.80
C LEU A 71 14.23 29.64 -34.66
N PRO A 72 14.83 28.84 -33.79
CA PRO A 72 14.31 27.52 -33.46
C PRO A 72 12.84 27.60 -33.01
N LEU A 73 12.03 26.70 -33.52
CA LEU A 73 10.63 26.61 -33.16
C LEU A 73 10.48 25.72 -31.93
N VAL A 74 9.77 26.21 -30.92
CA VAL A 74 9.49 25.47 -29.67
C VAL A 74 8.02 25.54 -29.32
N THR A 75 7.52 24.52 -28.68
CA THR A 75 6.22 24.57 -27.96
C THR A 75 6.45 24.77 -26.47
N THR A 76 5.53 25.44 -25.82
CA THR A 76 5.58 25.67 -24.37
C THR A 76 4.38 25.06 -23.65
N VAL A 77 4.57 24.72 -22.41
CA VAL A 77 3.51 24.40 -21.46
C VAL A 77 3.55 25.41 -20.31
N GLU A 78 2.41 25.93 -19.94
CA GLU A 78 2.29 26.84 -18.81
C GLU A 78 2.34 26.01 -17.50
N ALA A 79 3.21 26.43 -16.60
CA ALA A 79 3.36 25.82 -15.28
C ALA A 79 2.25 26.37 -14.37
N ASN A 80 1.15 25.65 -14.25
CA ASN A 80 0.01 26.05 -13.42
C ASN A 80 0.05 25.35 -12.07
N SER A 81 -0.35 26.10 -11.03
CA SER A 81 -0.52 25.54 -9.69
C SER A 81 -1.85 24.79 -9.60
N GLU A 82 -1.79 23.49 -9.35
CA GLU A 82 -2.96 22.61 -9.22
C GLU A 82 -2.80 21.61 -8.08
N GLU A 83 -3.90 20.95 -7.71
CA GLU A 83 -3.86 19.91 -6.69
C GLU A 83 -3.15 18.67 -7.24
N PHE A 84 -2.08 18.26 -6.56
CA PHE A 84 -1.35 17.04 -6.86
C PHE A 84 -1.61 15.98 -5.79
N VAL A 85 -2.13 14.83 -6.23
CA VAL A 85 -2.41 13.69 -5.37
C VAL A 85 -1.58 12.51 -5.83
N HIS A 86 -0.64 12.09 -5.01
CA HIS A 86 0.19 10.92 -5.27
C HIS A 86 -0.38 9.68 -4.58
N TYR A 87 -0.31 8.55 -5.28
CA TYR A 87 -0.80 7.26 -4.79
C TYR A 87 0.30 6.20 -4.88
N LEU A 88 0.51 5.52 -3.78
CA LEU A 88 1.27 4.28 -3.74
C LEU A 88 0.38 3.15 -4.26
N GLU A 89 0.80 2.47 -5.33
CA GLU A 89 0.08 1.34 -5.91
C GLU A 89 0.63 0.02 -5.37
N LEU A 90 -0.24 -0.76 -4.74
CA LEU A 90 0.09 -2.04 -4.14
C LEU A 90 -0.97 -3.08 -4.49
N GLN A 91 -0.65 -4.33 -4.25
CA GLN A 91 -1.57 -5.45 -4.34
C GLN A 91 -1.93 -5.92 -2.93
N GLY A 92 -3.17 -6.30 -2.72
CA GLY A 92 -3.63 -6.84 -1.45
C GLY A 92 -4.69 -7.91 -1.65
N ASP A 93 -4.95 -8.67 -0.59
CA ASP A 93 -5.93 -9.74 -0.57
C ASP A 93 -7.13 -9.37 0.29
N VAL A 94 -8.30 -9.68 -0.20
CA VAL A 94 -9.54 -9.50 0.55
C VAL A 94 -9.58 -10.50 1.70
N ARG A 95 -9.83 -9.98 2.90
CA ARG A 95 -9.95 -10.74 4.13
C ARG A 95 -11.27 -10.45 4.84
N THR A 96 -11.67 -11.33 5.71
CA THR A 96 -12.72 -11.10 6.69
C THR A 96 -12.24 -11.54 8.06
N LYS A 97 -12.64 -10.84 9.10
CA LYS A 97 -12.30 -11.20 10.49
C LYS A 97 -13.05 -12.44 10.98
N GLN A 98 -14.13 -12.79 10.30
CA GLN A 98 -15.03 -13.88 10.70
C GLN A 98 -15.15 -14.91 9.57
N ASN A 99 -14.13 -15.76 9.43
CA ASN A 99 -14.11 -16.96 8.60
C ASN A 99 -13.60 -18.10 9.48
N VAL A 100 -14.52 -18.94 9.96
CA VAL A 100 -14.23 -19.93 11.01
C VAL A 100 -14.75 -21.29 10.60
N LEU A 101 -13.95 -22.33 10.87
CA LEU A 101 -14.36 -23.71 10.85
C LEU A 101 -15.00 -24.05 12.20
N ILE A 102 -16.17 -24.67 12.18
CA ILE A 102 -16.92 -25.07 13.37
C ILE A 102 -16.64 -26.53 13.65
N TYR A 103 -16.18 -26.79 14.86
CA TYR A 103 -15.85 -28.12 15.36
C TYR A 103 -16.92 -28.59 16.34
N PRO A 104 -17.16 -29.92 16.46
CA PRO A 104 -17.99 -30.47 17.51
C PRO A 104 -17.27 -30.35 18.84
N GLU A 105 -18.03 -30.08 19.92
CA GLU A 105 -17.50 -30.00 21.28
C GLU A 105 -17.59 -31.35 22.03
N MET A 106 -18.29 -32.33 21.43
CA MET A 106 -18.39 -33.70 21.98
C MET A 106 -18.34 -34.73 20.83
N SER A 107 -18.03 -35.97 21.20
CA SER A 107 -18.06 -37.11 20.27
C SER A 107 -19.46 -37.68 20.16
N GLY A 108 -19.86 -38.12 18.97
CA GLY A 108 -21.13 -38.76 18.71
C GLY A 108 -21.47 -38.73 17.21
N THR A 109 -22.64 -39.26 16.86
CA THR A 109 -23.15 -39.26 15.49
C THR A 109 -23.99 -38.00 15.25
N LEU A 110 -23.82 -37.35 14.11
CA LEU A 110 -24.67 -36.23 13.66
C LEU A 110 -26.09 -36.75 13.38
N VAL A 111 -27.00 -36.51 14.32
CA VAL A 111 -28.40 -36.97 14.20
C VAL A 111 -29.15 -36.19 13.14
N LYS A 112 -28.92 -34.86 13.12
CA LYS A 112 -29.60 -33.99 12.14
C LYS A 112 -28.75 -32.76 11.82
N VAL A 113 -28.70 -32.40 10.56
CA VAL A 113 -28.15 -31.15 10.01
C VAL A 113 -29.31 -30.29 9.56
N TYR A 114 -29.38 -29.03 10.03
CA TYR A 114 -30.50 -28.12 9.81
C TYR A 114 -30.23 -27.06 8.76
N VAL A 115 -29.00 -27.00 8.25
CA VAL A 115 -28.55 -25.94 7.34
C VAL A 115 -27.95 -26.56 6.07
N LYS A 116 -27.85 -25.76 5.03
CA LYS A 116 -27.28 -26.13 3.72
C LYS A 116 -26.23 -25.09 3.30
N ASP A 117 -25.38 -25.46 2.35
CA ASP A 117 -24.43 -24.56 1.73
C ASP A 117 -25.14 -23.32 1.17
N GLY A 118 -24.53 -22.14 1.34
CA GLY A 118 -25.07 -20.86 0.93
C GLY A 118 -26.16 -20.28 1.83
N GLN A 119 -26.59 -20.99 2.89
CA GLN A 119 -27.64 -20.51 3.77
C GLN A 119 -27.14 -19.42 4.72
N GLN A 120 -27.90 -18.34 4.82
CA GLN A 120 -27.67 -17.32 5.87
C GLN A 120 -28.13 -17.83 7.24
N VAL A 121 -27.32 -17.58 8.26
CA VAL A 121 -27.58 -17.96 9.64
C VAL A 121 -27.35 -16.80 10.60
N SER A 122 -28.14 -16.77 11.68
CA SER A 122 -27.98 -15.80 12.76
C SER A 122 -27.10 -16.34 13.88
N LYS A 123 -26.48 -15.45 14.67
CA LYS A 123 -25.72 -15.84 15.88
C LYS A 123 -26.58 -16.70 16.81
N GLY A 124 -26.05 -17.83 17.27
CA GLY A 124 -26.73 -18.76 18.15
C GLY A 124 -27.70 -19.73 17.46
N GLN A 125 -27.93 -19.58 16.14
CA GLN A 125 -28.80 -20.49 15.37
C GLN A 125 -28.26 -21.92 15.44
N LEU A 126 -29.16 -22.89 15.65
CA LEU A 126 -28.83 -24.31 15.66
C LEU A 126 -28.49 -24.78 14.23
N LEU A 127 -27.30 -25.36 14.06
CA LEU A 127 -26.79 -25.86 12.76
C LEU A 127 -26.92 -27.36 12.65
N ALA A 128 -26.57 -28.09 13.73
CA ALA A 128 -26.69 -29.54 13.79
C ALA A 128 -26.87 -30.02 15.24
N THR A 129 -27.34 -31.26 15.37
CA THR A 129 -27.40 -31.98 16.66
C THR A 129 -26.58 -33.27 16.56
N ILE A 130 -25.81 -33.53 17.61
CA ILE A 130 -25.07 -34.76 17.85
C ILE A 130 -25.92 -35.66 18.75
N ASP A 131 -25.84 -36.96 18.60
CA ASP A 131 -26.44 -37.93 19.50
C ASP A 131 -25.91 -37.69 20.93
N ASP A 132 -26.85 -37.43 21.86
CA ASP A 132 -26.53 -37.11 23.23
C ASP A 132 -26.25 -38.33 24.12
N GLY A 133 -26.35 -39.55 23.56
CA GLY A 133 -26.12 -40.78 24.30
C GLY A 133 -27.04 -40.98 25.54
N GLY A 134 -28.21 -40.36 25.51
CA GLY A 134 -29.18 -40.41 26.61
C GLY A 134 -29.01 -39.34 27.70
N MET A 135 -28.14 -38.35 27.49
CA MET A 135 -27.93 -37.25 28.42
C MET A 135 -29.21 -36.43 28.69
N SER A 136 -30.07 -36.30 27.67
CA SER A 136 -31.37 -35.61 27.80
C SER A 136 -32.29 -36.33 28.83
N SER A 137 -32.32 -37.65 28.82
CA SER A 137 -33.10 -38.43 29.76
C SER A 137 -32.53 -38.32 31.18
N GLN A 138 -31.20 -38.36 31.32
CA GLN A 138 -30.52 -38.18 32.61
C GLN A 138 -30.76 -36.77 33.18
N LEU A 139 -30.74 -35.74 32.34
CA LEU A 139 -31.04 -34.38 32.72
C LEU A 139 -32.50 -34.24 33.21
N ALA A 140 -33.45 -34.89 32.56
CA ALA A 140 -34.85 -34.90 33.01
C ALA A 140 -35.00 -35.52 34.42
N GLN A 141 -34.29 -36.63 34.70
CA GLN A 141 -34.25 -37.25 36.02
C GLN A 141 -33.66 -36.28 37.07
N LEU A 142 -32.53 -35.64 36.79
CA LEU A 142 -31.88 -34.65 37.69
C LEU A 142 -32.81 -33.48 37.99
N LYS A 143 -33.50 -32.94 36.94
CA LYS A 143 -34.49 -31.86 37.11
C LYS A 143 -35.62 -32.25 38.07
N THR A 144 -36.14 -33.47 37.95
CA THR A 144 -37.18 -33.98 38.89
C THR A 144 -36.65 -34.04 40.31
N GLN A 145 -35.40 -34.50 40.51
CA GLN A 145 -34.77 -34.56 41.84
C GLN A 145 -34.51 -33.15 42.42
N ALA A 146 -34.06 -32.22 41.59
CA ALA A 146 -33.84 -30.82 41.99
C ALA A 146 -35.17 -30.12 42.38
N GLU A 147 -36.26 -30.38 41.67
CA GLU A 147 -37.59 -29.82 41.96
C GLU A 147 -38.13 -30.35 43.30
N LEU A 148 -37.93 -31.65 43.60
CA LEU A 148 -38.24 -32.22 44.94
C LEU A 148 -37.44 -31.52 46.05
N SER A 149 -36.13 -31.34 45.84
CA SER A 149 -35.24 -30.69 46.80
C SER A 149 -35.62 -29.22 47.00
N LYS A 150 -35.97 -28.51 45.91
CA LYS A 150 -36.50 -27.14 45.96
C LYS A 150 -37.76 -27.02 46.78
N THR A 151 -38.73 -27.88 46.52
CA THR A 151 -40.00 -27.91 47.27
C THR A 151 -39.74 -28.16 48.78
N THR A 152 -38.84 -29.06 49.12
CA THR A 152 -38.45 -29.36 50.53
C THR A 152 -37.78 -28.13 51.16
N PHE A 153 -36.84 -27.48 50.44
CA PHE A 153 -36.19 -26.25 50.90
C PHE A 153 -37.21 -25.13 51.13
N GLU A 154 -38.12 -24.85 50.15
CA GLU A 154 -39.14 -23.82 50.29
C GLU A 154 -40.07 -24.05 51.49
N ARG A 155 -40.42 -25.31 51.79
CA ARG A 155 -41.21 -25.67 53.00
C ARG A 155 -40.44 -25.42 54.28
N GLN A 156 -39.16 -25.85 54.34
CA GLN A 156 -38.31 -25.65 55.54
C GLN A 156 -38.02 -24.12 55.70
N LYS A 157 -37.82 -23.37 54.63
CA LYS A 157 -37.67 -21.93 54.68
C LYS A 157 -38.90 -21.23 55.26
N LYS A 158 -40.14 -21.62 54.83
CA LYS A 158 -41.38 -21.05 55.39
C LYS A 158 -41.53 -21.31 56.87
N LEU A 159 -41.17 -22.53 57.37
CA LEU A 159 -41.20 -22.86 58.78
C LEU A 159 -40.16 -22.04 59.58
N TRP A 160 -38.95 -21.93 59.05
CA TRP A 160 -37.86 -21.13 59.62
C TRP A 160 -38.22 -19.64 59.69
N ASP A 161 -38.79 -19.05 58.64
CA ASP A 161 -39.24 -17.64 58.57
C ASP A 161 -40.35 -17.36 59.62
N GLN A 162 -41.09 -18.37 60.02
CA GLN A 162 -42.10 -18.33 61.10
C GLN A 162 -41.52 -18.67 62.47
N ASN A 163 -40.21 -18.83 62.65
CA ASN A 163 -39.52 -19.27 63.83
C ASN A 163 -39.97 -20.70 64.32
N ILE A 164 -40.38 -21.56 63.38
CA ILE A 164 -40.75 -22.93 63.60
C ILE A 164 -39.70 -23.88 63.03
N GLY A 165 -39.12 -24.78 63.81
CA GLY A 165 -38.14 -25.77 63.33
C GLY A 165 -36.71 -25.47 63.70
N SER A 166 -35.79 -26.29 63.17
CA SER A 166 -34.35 -26.21 63.47
C SER A 166 -33.59 -25.51 62.32
N GLU A 167 -32.67 -24.62 62.67
CA GLU A 167 -31.75 -24.01 61.75
C GLU A 167 -30.98 -25.02 60.89
N ILE A 168 -30.57 -26.13 61.55
CA ILE A 168 -29.86 -27.23 60.91
C ILE A 168 -30.70 -27.84 59.77
N GLN A 169 -32.00 -28.04 59.98
CA GLN A 169 -32.91 -28.61 58.99
C GLN A 169 -33.11 -27.67 57.84
N TYR A 170 -33.21 -26.38 58.10
CA TYR A 170 -33.22 -25.31 57.00
C TYR A 170 -31.94 -25.31 56.20
N LEU A 171 -30.78 -25.27 56.85
CA LEU A 171 -29.47 -25.27 56.21
C LEU A 171 -29.21 -26.54 55.38
N GLN A 172 -29.58 -27.70 55.91
CA GLN A 172 -29.52 -28.97 55.18
C GLN A 172 -30.40 -28.98 53.94
N ALA A 173 -31.65 -28.54 54.05
CA ALA A 173 -32.54 -28.45 52.88
C ALA A 173 -32.03 -27.46 51.83
N LYS A 174 -31.50 -26.31 52.28
CA LYS A 174 -30.88 -25.31 51.41
C LYS A 174 -29.67 -25.90 50.65
N THR A 175 -28.73 -26.47 51.38
CA THR A 175 -27.50 -27.02 50.78
C THR A 175 -27.83 -28.16 49.81
N ASN A 176 -28.79 -29.02 50.16
CA ASN A 176 -29.21 -30.11 49.28
C ASN A 176 -29.84 -29.54 47.96
N TYR A 177 -30.73 -28.56 48.08
CA TYR A 177 -31.28 -27.89 46.88
C TYR A 177 -30.19 -27.26 46.00
N GLU A 178 -29.29 -26.47 46.58
CA GLU A 178 -28.18 -25.84 45.86
C GLU A 178 -27.27 -26.88 45.18
N ALA A 179 -27.01 -28.01 45.81
CA ALA A 179 -26.24 -29.11 45.24
C ALA A 179 -26.94 -29.71 44.00
N GLN A 180 -28.26 -30.00 44.13
CA GLN A 180 -29.03 -30.52 42.99
C GLN A 180 -29.16 -29.54 41.85
N GLU A 181 -29.38 -28.24 42.15
CA GLU A 181 -29.42 -27.17 41.13
C GLU A 181 -28.09 -27.08 40.36
N ASN A 182 -26.97 -27.15 41.08
CA ASN A 182 -25.66 -27.12 40.44
C ASN A 182 -25.41 -28.37 39.57
N ALA A 183 -25.87 -29.55 40.00
CA ALA A 183 -25.83 -30.77 39.18
C ALA A 183 -26.66 -30.65 37.91
N VAL A 184 -27.85 -30.06 37.96
CA VAL A 184 -28.67 -29.76 36.75
C VAL A 184 -27.93 -28.83 35.83
N LYS A 185 -27.39 -27.70 36.32
CA LYS A 185 -26.61 -26.73 35.51
C LYS A 185 -25.41 -27.39 34.82
N GLN A 186 -24.71 -28.26 35.54
CA GLN A 186 -23.56 -28.97 34.96
C GLN A 186 -24.00 -29.88 33.80
N TYR A 187 -25.08 -30.65 33.97
CA TYR A 187 -25.60 -31.53 32.92
C TYR A 187 -26.18 -30.75 31.72
N GLU A 188 -26.86 -29.61 31.97
CA GLU A 188 -27.34 -28.72 30.91
C GLU A 188 -26.20 -28.20 30.09
N SER A 189 -25.09 -27.77 30.70
CA SER A 189 -23.89 -27.32 30.00
C SER A 189 -23.28 -28.45 29.16
N GLN A 190 -23.25 -29.67 29.70
CA GLN A 190 -22.72 -30.83 28.97
C GLN A 190 -23.63 -31.21 27.79
N LEU A 191 -24.95 -31.25 27.98
CA LEU A 191 -25.94 -31.51 26.94
C LEU A 191 -25.89 -30.37 25.87
N GLY A 192 -25.63 -29.15 26.29
CA GLY A 192 -25.47 -28.01 25.34
C GLY A 192 -24.42 -28.28 24.28
N LYS A 193 -23.38 -29.07 24.59
CA LYS A 193 -22.31 -29.43 23.62
C LYS A 193 -22.77 -30.39 22.54
N SER A 194 -23.91 -31.06 22.68
CA SER A 194 -24.52 -31.86 21.61
C SER A 194 -25.15 -31.00 20.50
N SER A 195 -25.31 -29.68 20.75
CA SER A 195 -25.92 -28.76 19.83
C SER A 195 -24.84 -27.87 19.18
N ILE A 196 -24.57 -28.03 17.89
CA ILE A 196 -23.66 -27.19 17.15
C ILE A 196 -24.42 -25.93 16.75
N ARG A 197 -23.91 -24.73 17.15
CA ARG A 197 -24.55 -23.45 16.93
C ARG A 197 -23.60 -22.47 16.24
N ALA A 198 -24.16 -21.52 15.48
CA ALA A 198 -23.40 -20.45 14.82
C ALA A 198 -22.82 -19.46 15.85
N PRO A 199 -21.50 -19.23 15.89
CA PRO A 199 -20.87 -18.30 16.84
C PRO A 199 -21.17 -16.83 16.49
N PHE A 200 -21.44 -16.52 15.22
CA PHE A 200 -21.81 -15.21 14.70
C PHE A 200 -22.79 -15.33 13.53
N ALA A 201 -23.37 -14.22 13.11
CA ALA A 201 -24.24 -14.16 11.92
C ALA A 201 -23.40 -14.18 10.64
N GLY A 202 -23.72 -15.05 9.69
CA GLY A 202 -22.95 -15.20 8.45
C GLY A 202 -23.63 -16.13 7.47
N ILE A 203 -22.85 -16.67 6.54
CA ILE A 203 -23.29 -17.62 5.52
C ILE A 203 -22.55 -18.95 5.77
N ILE A 204 -23.26 -20.06 5.70
CA ILE A 204 -22.64 -21.39 5.66
C ILE A 204 -21.96 -21.53 4.29
N ASP A 205 -20.65 -21.51 4.28
CA ASP A 205 -19.86 -21.65 3.06
C ASP A 205 -19.81 -23.11 2.61
N ASP A 206 -19.68 -24.03 3.61
CA ASP A 206 -19.55 -25.48 3.33
C ASP A 206 -20.11 -26.29 4.51
N VAL A 207 -20.87 -27.33 4.20
CA VAL A 207 -21.30 -28.40 5.11
C VAL A 207 -20.37 -29.59 4.92
N ILE A 208 -19.30 -29.63 5.72
CA ILE A 208 -18.18 -30.59 5.57
C ILE A 208 -18.56 -32.01 5.99
N LYS A 209 -19.50 -32.14 6.94
CA LYS A 209 -19.95 -33.43 7.46
C LYS A 209 -21.47 -33.55 7.36
N ASP A 210 -21.91 -34.63 6.74
CA ASP A 210 -23.32 -34.94 6.56
C ASP A 210 -23.94 -35.62 7.77
N GLN A 211 -25.28 -35.60 7.81
CA GLN A 211 -26.07 -36.36 8.77
C GLN A 211 -25.68 -37.85 8.73
N GLY A 212 -25.54 -38.46 9.90
CA GLY A 212 -25.09 -39.85 10.08
C GLY A 212 -23.58 -40.00 10.22
N THR A 213 -22.79 -38.95 10.01
CA THR A 213 -21.34 -39.00 10.23
C THR A 213 -21.00 -39.01 11.74
N VAL A 214 -20.03 -39.81 12.11
CA VAL A 214 -19.45 -39.79 13.45
C VAL A 214 -18.43 -38.68 13.55
N VAL A 215 -18.56 -37.82 14.52
CA VAL A 215 -17.71 -36.67 14.78
C VAL A 215 -17.13 -36.71 16.19
N ALA A 216 -15.96 -36.07 16.38
CA ALA A 216 -15.30 -35.95 17.68
C ALA A 216 -14.53 -34.63 17.73
N PRO A 217 -14.27 -34.05 18.92
CA PRO A 217 -13.42 -32.88 19.07
C PRO A 217 -12.02 -33.12 18.50
N GLY A 218 -11.48 -32.18 17.70
CA GLY A 218 -10.11 -32.24 17.20
C GLY A 218 -9.97 -31.88 15.74
N ALA A 219 -8.72 -31.80 15.27
CA ALA A 219 -8.38 -31.50 13.88
C ALA A 219 -8.92 -32.58 12.93
N GLY A 220 -9.44 -32.16 11.78
CA GLY A 220 -10.05 -33.07 10.78
C GLY A 220 -11.52 -33.42 11.04
N SER A 221 -12.12 -32.89 12.11
CA SER A 221 -13.53 -33.08 12.46
C SER A 221 -14.38 -31.82 12.28
N GLU A 222 -13.94 -30.92 11.40
CA GLU A 222 -14.71 -29.73 11.02
C GLU A 222 -16.08 -30.16 10.48
N VAL A 223 -17.14 -29.54 10.97
CA VAL A 223 -18.50 -29.84 10.53
C VAL A 223 -19.01 -28.80 9.55
N PHE A 224 -18.75 -27.52 9.82
CA PHE A 224 -19.18 -26.42 8.98
C PHE A 224 -18.06 -25.40 8.78
N ARG A 225 -18.10 -24.68 7.67
CA ARG A 225 -17.43 -23.42 7.49
C ARG A 225 -18.47 -22.31 7.48
N ILE A 226 -18.27 -21.29 8.34
CA ILE A 226 -19.11 -20.10 8.38
C ILE A 226 -18.28 -18.86 8.07
N VAL A 227 -18.80 -18.00 7.18
CA VAL A 227 -18.12 -16.79 6.73
C VAL A 227 -19.05 -15.59 6.88
N ASN A 228 -18.54 -14.50 7.42
CA ASN A 228 -19.23 -13.22 7.41
C ASN A 228 -18.67 -12.34 6.27
N LEU A 229 -19.51 -12.03 5.27
CA LEU A 229 -19.17 -11.21 4.11
C LEU A 229 -19.51 -9.72 4.30
N SER A 230 -20.06 -9.32 5.44
CA SER A 230 -20.44 -7.92 5.68
C SER A 230 -19.29 -7.06 6.23
N ASP A 231 -18.32 -7.66 6.91
CA ASP A 231 -17.15 -6.96 7.46
C ASP A 231 -15.87 -7.42 6.76
N MET A 232 -15.70 -6.91 5.55
CA MET A 232 -14.57 -7.24 4.69
C MET A 232 -13.53 -6.12 4.71
N TYR A 233 -12.28 -6.48 4.51
CA TYR A 233 -11.18 -5.55 4.32
C TYR A 233 -10.15 -6.15 3.36
N ILE A 234 -9.32 -5.29 2.77
CA ILE A 234 -8.15 -5.73 2.03
C ILE A 234 -6.94 -5.53 2.94
N GLU A 235 -6.16 -6.58 3.06
CA GLU A 235 -4.87 -6.55 3.73
C GLU A 235 -3.79 -6.25 2.70
N VAL A 236 -3.03 -5.19 2.93
CA VAL A 236 -1.97 -4.70 2.04
C VAL A 236 -0.68 -4.57 2.84
N GLU A 237 0.41 -5.09 2.29
CA GLU A 237 1.74 -4.91 2.87
C GLU A 237 2.39 -3.63 2.33
N VAL A 238 2.59 -2.66 3.20
CA VAL A 238 3.13 -1.33 2.87
C VAL A 238 4.58 -1.24 3.35
N PRO A 239 5.55 -0.82 2.50
CA PRO A 239 6.93 -0.62 2.92
C PRO A 239 7.08 0.38 4.08
N GLU A 240 8.00 0.11 5.01
CA GLU A 240 8.22 0.93 6.22
C GLU A 240 8.52 2.40 5.92
N THR A 241 9.04 2.72 4.72
CA THR A 241 9.33 4.08 4.27
C THR A 241 8.09 4.99 4.21
N TYR A 242 6.89 4.39 4.13
CA TYR A 242 5.61 5.11 4.08
C TYR A 242 4.88 5.15 5.44
N LEU A 243 5.56 4.75 6.53
CA LEU A 243 4.94 4.67 7.87
C LEU A 243 4.38 6.01 8.35
N GLY A 244 5.03 7.11 8.00
CA GLY A 244 4.58 8.46 8.36
C GLY A 244 3.44 8.98 7.48
N ASP A 245 3.30 8.45 6.26
CA ASP A 245 2.40 8.98 5.25
C ASP A 245 1.05 8.24 5.22
N ILE A 246 1.07 6.91 5.47
CA ILE A 246 -0.12 6.07 5.45
C ILE A 246 -0.67 5.91 6.87
N THR A 247 -1.76 6.61 7.14
CA THR A 247 -2.44 6.61 8.44
C THR A 247 -3.92 6.27 8.29
N LYS A 248 -4.57 5.93 9.40
CA LYS A 248 -6.03 5.70 9.43
C LYS A 248 -6.80 6.90 8.86
N GLY A 249 -7.81 6.64 8.03
CA GLY A 249 -8.64 7.64 7.36
C GLY A 249 -8.06 8.18 6.04
N LYS A 250 -6.85 7.79 5.66
CA LYS A 250 -6.30 8.13 4.34
C LYS A 250 -7.12 7.51 3.23
N GLN A 251 -7.34 8.26 2.16
CA GLN A 251 -8.10 7.80 1.00
C GLN A 251 -7.40 6.64 0.31
N ALA A 252 -8.18 5.64 -0.05
CA ALA A 252 -7.77 4.48 -0.82
C ALA A 252 -8.69 4.27 -2.01
N LYS A 253 -8.12 3.96 -3.17
CA LYS A 253 -8.87 3.52 -4.35
C LYS A 253 -8.54 2.05 -4.60
N VAL A 254 -9.56 1.22 -4.62
CA VAL A 254 -9.44 -0.22 -4.78
C VAL A 254 -10.00 -0.61 -6.14
N TYR A 255 -9.27 -1.39 -6.89
CA TYR A 255 -9.71 -1.97 -8.15
C TYR A 255 -9.64 -3.50 -8.08
N PHE A 256 -10.74 -4.15 -8.41
CA PHE A 256 -10.85 -5.61 -8.48
C PHE A 256 -10.77 -6.08 -9.93
N PRO A 257 -9.61 -6.58 -10.40
CA PRO A 257 -9.44 -6.95 -11.81
C PRO A 257 -10.43 -8.02 -12.30
N VAL A 258 -10.77 -8.98 -11.42
CA VAL A 258 -11.68 -10.09 -11.75
C VAL A 258 -13.13 -9.61 -11.89
N LEU A 259 -13.53 -8.59 -11.13
CA LEU A 259 -14.89 -8.04 -11.16
C LEU A 259 -15.04 -6.89 -12.15
N GLY A 260 -13.93 -6.29 -12.59
CA GLY A 260 -13.92 -5.06 -13.41
C GLY A 260 -14.43 -3.83 -12.68
N ASP A 261 -14.52 -3.86 -11.35
CA ASP A 261 -15.13 -2.82 -10.52
C ASP A 261 -14.09 -2.10 -9.66
N SER A 262 -14.39 -0.84 -9.30
CA SER A 262 -13.53 -0.03 -8.46
C SER A 262 -14.34 0.64 -7.35
N VAL A 263 -13.73 0.72 -6.16
CA VAL A 263 -14.33 1.32 -4.97
C VAL A 263 -13.38 2.35 -4.38
N THR A 264 -13.89 3.55 -4.10
CA THR A 264 -13.18 4.55 -3.30
C THR A 264 -13.57 4.36 -1.84
N THR A 265 -12.58 4.23 -0.99
CA THR A 265 -12.72 3.91 0.42
C THR A 265 -11.58 4.56 1.22
N GLU A 266 -11.33 4.10 2.44
CA GLU A 266 -10.31 4.64 3.32
C GLU A 266 -9.53 3.53 4.05
N VAL A 267 -8.36 3.89 4.54
CA VAL A 267 -7.56 3.07 5.45
C VAL A 267 -8.30 2.93 6.78
N ARG A 268 -8.68 1.71 7.11
CA ARG A 268 -9.38 1.36 8.34
C ARG A 268 -8.44 1.32 9.55
N GLN A 269 -7.29 0.70 9.34
CA GLN A 269 -6.29 0.48 10.39
C GLN A 269 -4.91 0.24 9.76
N THR A 270 -3.86 0.68 10.47
CA THR A 270 -2.47 0.35 10.20
C THR A 270 -1.93 -0.58 11.28
N GLY A 271 -1.14 -1.56 10.88
CA GLY A 271 -0.48 -2.48 11.81
C GLY A 271 0.60 -1.78 12.64
N ASN A 272 0.78 -2.23 13.87
CA ASN A 272 1.80 -1.70 14.79
C ASN A 272 3.11 -2.51 14.76
N PHE A 273 3.20 -3.48 13.88
CA PHE A 273 4.35 -4.37 13.74
C PHE A 273 4.93 -4.28 12.34
N ILE A 274 6.25 -4.11 12.25
CA ILE A 274 6.99 -4.16 10.99
C ILE A 274 7.55 -5.58 10.84
N ASN A 275 7.20 -6.25 9.76
CA ASN A 275 7.73 -7.56 9.43
C ASN A 275 9.22 -7.44 9.05
N PRO A 276 10.14 -8.04 9.80
CA PRO A 276 11.57 -7.89 9.57
C PRO A 276 12.07 -8.54 8.27
N ASN A 277 11.29 -9.48 7.71
CA ASN A 277 11.71 -10.21 6.51
C ASN A 277 11.55 -9.39 5.23
N ASN A 278 10.51 -8.57 5.15
CA ASN A 278 10.17 -7.77 3.97
C ASN A 278 10.13 -6.26 4.24
N ARG A 279 10.40 -5.82 5.48
CA ARG A 279 10.39 -4.41 5.89
C ARG A 279 9.08 -3.71 5.54
N SER A 280 7.93 -4.40 5.79
CA SER A 280 6.60 -3.87 5.57
C SER A 280 5.75 -3.90 6.85
N PHE A 281 4.71 -3.12 6.86
CA PHE A 281 3.63 -3.17 7.85
C PHE A 281 2.29 -3.41 7.16
N SER A 282 1.40 -4.11 7.83
CA SER A 282 0.07 -4.42 7.30
C SER A 282 -0.86 -3.20 7.39
N VAL A 283 -1.63 -2.97 6.35
CA VAL A 283 -2.66 -1.92 6.27
C VAL A 283 -3.99 -2.56 5.90
N GLU A 284 -5.01 -2.34 6.72
CA GLU A 284 -6.37 -2.75 6.45
C GLU A 284 -7.13 -1.63 5.74
N VAL A 285 -7.59 -1.89 4.53
CA VAL A 285 -8.45 -0.99 3.75
C VAL A 285 -9.88 -1.52 3.78
N ALA A 286 -10.85 -0.70 4.22
CA ALA A 286 -12.24 -1.11 4.31
C ALA A 286 -12.83 -1.45 2.94
N VAL A 287 -13.67 -2.49 2.87
CA VAL A 287 -14.34 -2.88 1.63
C VAL A 287 -15.84 -3.03 1.88
N PRO A 288 -16.67 -2.11 1.38
CA PRO A 288 -18.11 -2.26 1.44
C PRO A 288 -18.57 -3.37 0.47
N ASN A 289 -19.15 -4.44 1.01
CA ASN A 289 -19.61 -5.59 0.24
C ASN A 289 -21.14 -5.75 0.32
N LYS A 290 -21.89 -4.74 -0.15
CA LYS A 290 -23.36 -4.72 -0.06
C LYS A 290 -24.03 -5.85 -0.84
N ASN A 291 -23.45 -6.26 -1.95
CA ASN A 291 -24.04 -7.26 -2.84
C ASN A 291 -23.51 -8.68 -2.62
N GLY A 292 -22.56 -8.88 -1.70
CA GLY A 292 -21.95 -10.19 -1.43
C GLY A 292 -21.10 -10.74 -2.58
N THR A 293 -20.77 -9.92 -3.59
CA THR A 293 -19.97 -10.34 -4.76
C THR A 293 -18.49 -10.44 -4.46
N ILE A 294 -18.01 -9.67 -3.50
CA ILE A 294 -16.60 -9.70 -3.07
C ILE A 294 -16.45 -10.88 -2.10
N LYS A 295 -15.50 -11.76 -2.41
CA LYS A 295 -15.23 -12.96 -1.61
C LYS A 295 -13.86 -12.90 -0.96
N PRO A 296 -13.65 -13.58 0.18
CA PRO A 296 -12.32 -13.72 0.77
C PRO A 296 -11.31 -14.32 -0.22
N ASN A 297 -10.05 -13.92 -0.08
CA ASN A 297 -8.93 -14.29 -0.94
C ASN A 297 -9.01 -13.75 -2.39
N LEU A 298 -9.95 -12.85 -2.68
CA LEU A 298 -9.93 -12.12 -3.95
C LEU A 298 -8.79 -11.10 -3.91
N THR A 299 -7.98 -11.08 -4.96
CA THR A 299 -6.89 -10.10 -5.08
C THR A 299 -7.40 -8.77 -5.61
N ALA A 300 -6.92 -7.68 -5.04
CA ALA A 300 -7.24 -6.32 -5.44
C ALA A 300 -5.98 -5.47 -5.64
N LYS A 301 -6.04 -4.51 -6.57
CA LYS A 301 -5.06 -3.43 -6.67
C LYS A 301 -5.53 -2.27 -5.81
N VAL A 302 -4.66 -1.82 -4.93
CA VAL A 302 -4.95 -0.75 -3.97
C VAL A 302 -4.04 0.42 -4.23
N ARG A 303 -4.62 1.61 -4.39
CA ARG A 303 -3.93 2.88 -4.48
C ARG A 303 -4.15 3.64 -3.19
N LEU A 304 -3.11 3.76 -2.38
CA LEU A 304 -3.13 4.49 -1.12
C LEU A 304 -2.60 5.90 -1.33
N ASN A 305 -3.35 6.91 -0.92
CA ASN A 305 -2.85 8.28 -0.95
C ASN A 305 -1.73 8.44 0.09
N ASP A 306 -0.51 8.65 -0.37
CA ASP A 306 0.68 8.87 0.46
C ASP A 306 1.13 10.33 0.51
N TYR A 307 0.67 11.16 -0.46
CA TYR A 307 1.05 12.56 -0.51
C TYR A 307 -0.02 13.38 -1.23
N THR A 308 -0.29 14.58 -0.72
CA THR A 308 -1.17 15.55 -1.36
C THR A 308 -0.59 16.94 -1.18
N ASN A 309 -0.43 17.67 -2.29
CA ASN A 309 -0.08 19.08 -2.28
C ASN A 309 -1.20 19.85 -3.01
N PRO A 310 -1.94 20.74 -2.32
CA PRO A 310 -3.05 21.47 -2.93
C PRO A 310 -2.62 22.56 -3.93
N LYS A 311 -1.33 22.90 -3.96
CA LYS A 311 -0.76 23.95 -4.83
C LYS A 311 0.59 23.51 -5.38
N ALA A 312 0.61 22.38 -6.09
CA ALA A 312 1.80 21.85 -6.73
C ALA A 312 1.95 22.44 -8.12
N ILE A 313 3.16 22.80 -8.52
CA ILE A 313 3.49 23.08 -9.90
C ILE A 313 3.81 21.76 -10.58
N LEU A 314 3.01 21.39 -11.58
CA LEU A 314 3.14 20.12 -12.28
C LEU A 314 3.67 20.34 -13.69
N LEU A 315 4.68 19.56 -14.06
CA LEU A 315 5.22 19.54 -15.41
C LEU A 315 5.22 18.12 -15.98
N PRO A 316 5.06 17.97 -17.30
CA PRO A 316 5.33 16.69 -17.94
C PRO A 316 6.77 16.27 -17.69
N GLN A 317 7.00 15.02 -17.32
CA GLN A 317 8.35 14.51 -17.06
C GLN A 317 9.30 14.68 -18.26
N SER A 318 8.75 14.72 -19.48
CA SER A 318 9.50 14.89 -20.73
C SER A 318 10.20 16.25 -20.89
N VAL A 319 9.79 17.29 -20.14
CA VAL A 319 10.40 18.63 -20.23
C VAL A 319 11.60 18.80 -19.31
N ILE A 320 11.84 17.84 -18.41
CA ILE A 320 12.93 17.89 -17.45
C ILE A 320 14.15 17.19 -18.04
N SER A 321 15.29 17.85 -17.93
CA SER A 321 16.60 17.34 -18.33
C SER A 321 17.54 17.32 -17.13
N GLU A 322 18.62 16.55 -17.24
CA GLU A 322 19.66 16.44 -16.21
C GLU A 322 21.01 16.80 -16.83
N ASN A 323 21.80 17.58 -16.11
CA ASN A 323 23.15 17.96 -16.54
C ASN A 323 24.18 16.90 -16.11
N ALA A 324 25.45 17.10 -16.50
CA ALA A 324 26.53 16.18 -16.17
C ALA A 324 26.85 16.07 -14.67
N GLU A 325 26.44 17.08 -13.89
CA GLU A 325 26.58 17.15 -12.45
C GLU A 325 25.43 16.45 -11.70
N GLY A 326 24.40 15.96 -12.43
CA GLY A 326 23.22 15.33 -11.86
C GLY A 326 22.14 16.33 -11.41
N GLU A 327 22.23 17.60 -11.79
CA GLU A 327 21.21 18.60 -11.46
C GLU A 327 20.11 18.59 -12.52
N GLN A 328 18.86 18.58 -12.03
CA GLN A 328 17.70 18.64 -12.90
C GLN A 328 17.40 20.08 -13.29
N TYR A 329 17.07 20.30 -14.56
CA TYR A 329 16.72 21.60 -15.08
C TYR A 329 15.60 21.53 -16.11
N ALA A 330 14.93 22.67 -16.31
CA ALA A 330 14.01 22.88 -17.40
C ALA A 330 14.34 24.22 -18.10
N TYR A 331 13.93 24.34 -19.34
CA TYR A 331 14.06 25.61 -20.08
C TYR A 331 12.78 26.42 -19.90
N VAL A 332 12.92 27.62 -19.34
CA VAL A 332 11.84 28.60 -19.20
C VAL A 332 11.94 29.62 -20.28
N ALA A 333 10.87 29.85 -21.03
CA ALA A 333 10.77 30.83 -22.10
C ALA A 333 10.28 32.17 -21.51
N HIS A 334 11.08 33.22 -21.72
CA HIS A 334 10.74 34.58 -21.33
C HIS A 334 10.36 35.37 -22.61
N PRO A 335 9.07 35.71 -22.82
CA PRO A 335 8.66 36.49 -23.96
C PRO A 335 9.42 37.83 -24.04
N THR A 336 10.00 38.15 -25.22
CA THR A 336 10.85 39.34 -25.40
C THR A 336 10.15 40.47 -26.15
N GLY A 337 8.95 40.26 -26.69
CA GLY A 337 8.20 41.27 -27.41
C GLY A 337 7.19 40.73 -28.41
N GLU A 338 7.05 41.38 -29.55
CA GLU A 338 6.10 41.05 -30.61
C GLU A 338 6.48 39.75 -31.33
N ASP A 339 5.53 39.08 -31.97
CA ASP A 339 5.72 37.89 -32.84
C ASP A 339 6.05 36.54 -32.17
N MET A 340 5.65 36.29 -30.92
CA MET A 340 5.91 35.02 -30.22
C MET A 340 7.40 34.68 -30.06
N GLU A 341 8.25 35.68 -30.02
CA GLU A 341 9.67 35.48 -29.70
C GLU A 341 9.91 35.45 -28.21
N ALA A 342 10.76 34.55 -27.78
CA ALA A 342 11.15 34.39 -26.39
C ALA A 342 12.64 34.10 -26.27
N GLU A 343 13.22 34.51 -25.15
CA GLU A 343 14.53 34.07 -24.72
C GLU A 343 14.38 32.86 -23.78
N VAL A 344 15.09 31.78 -24.09
CA VAL A 344 15.04 30.57 -23.31
C VAL A 344 16.15 30.57 -22.26
N LYS A 345 15.78 30.41 -20.99
CA LYS A 345 16.72 30.34 -19.87
C LYS A 345 16.71 28.98 -19.24
N ARG A 346 17.89 28.37 -19.09
CA ARG A 346 18.05 27.13 -18.33
C ARG A 346 17.87 27.42 -16.84
N THR A 347 16.86 26.82 -16.23
CA THR A 347 16.54 27.02 -14.83
C THR A 347 16.71 25.69 -14.08
N ILE A 348 17.60 25.68 -13.10
CA ILE A 348 17.77 24.51 -12.21
C ILE A 348 16.52 24.37 -11.35
N ILE A 349 16.00 23.16 -11.28
CA ILE A 349 14.78 22.84 -10.56
C ILE A 349 15.04 21.74 -9.54
N LYS A 350 14.20 21.73 -8.52
CA LYS A 350 14.12 20.61 -7.58
C LYS A 350 12.77 19.95 -7.77
N THR A 351 12.78 18.65 -8.07
CA THR A 351 11.56 17.87 -8.30
C THR A 351 11.11 17.15 -7.05
N GLY A 352 9.83 16.85 -7.00
CA GLY A 352 9.16 16.05 -5.97
C GLY A 352 8.73 14.68 -6.50
N LYS A 353 7.50 14.29 -6.15
CA LYS A 353 6.92 13.00 -6.56
C LYS A 353 6.42 13.04 -8.00
N THR A 354 6.33 11.86 -8.60
CA THR A 354 5.88 11.67 -10.00
C THR A 354 4.64 10.78 -10.01
N GLN A 355 3.61 11.19 -10.76
CA GLN A 355 2.38 10.41 -10.93
C GLN A 355 1.82 10.63 -12.33
N GLY A 356 1.46 9.55 -13.04
CA GLY A 356 0.75 9.65 -14.32
C GLY A 356 1.50 10.39 -15.43
N GLY A 357 2.85 10.40 -15.42
CA GLY A 357 3.67 11.09 -16.41
C GLY A 357 3.91 12.58 -16.14
N VAL A 358 3.37 13.13 -15.06
CA VAL A 358 3.70 14.46 -14.54
C VAL A 358 4.55 14.36 -13.29
N ILE A 359 5.39 15.37 -13.07
CA ILE A 359 6.28 15.48 -11.93
C ILE A 359 6.05 16.81 -11.22
N GLU A 360 6.03 16.78 -9.91
CA GLU A 360 5.95 17.97 -9.09
C GLU A 360 7.27 18.73 -9.10
N VAL A 361 7.21 20.05 -9.23
CA VAL A 361 8.36 20.94 -9.10
C VAL A 361 8.27 21.68 -7.77
N LEU A 362 9.24 21.41 -6.89
CA LEU A 362 9.29 21.97 -5.54
C LEU A 362 9.92 23.36 -5.51
N SER A 363 10.84 23.65 -6.44
CA SER A 363 11.49 24.95 -6.55
C SER A 363 12.12 25.15 -7.94
N GLY A 364 12.35 26.41 -8.31
CA GLY A 364 12.99 26.81 -9.55
C GLY A 364 12.02 27.34 -10.62
N ILE A 365 10.74 26.99 -10.57
CA ILE A 365 9.71 27.47 -11.51
C ILE A 365 8.57 28.07 -10.70
N SER A 366 8.04 29.19 -11.19
CA SER A 366 6.90 29.89 -10.60
C SER A 366 5.61 29.58 -11.36
N ASP A 367 4.49 29.81 -10.70
CA ASP A 367 3.16 29.72 -11.32
C ASP A 367 3.06 30.68 -12.51
N GLY A 368 2.48 30.26 -13.63
CA GLY A 368 2.38 31.00 -14.87
C GLY A 368 3.65 31.00 -15.75
N SER A 369 4.73 30.33 -15.35
CA SER A 369 5.96 30.26 -16.17
C SER A 369 5.73 29.42 -17.43
N LEU A 370 6.23 29.89 -18.58
CA LEU A 370 6.20 29.15 -19.84
C LEU A 370 7.41 28.21 -19.92
N VAL A 371 7.20 26.93 -19.81
CA VAL A 371 8.26 25.91 -19.88
C VAL A 371 8.30 25.31 -21.29
N VAL A 372 9.47 25.21 -21.89
CA VAL A 372 9.64 24.60 -23.19
C VAL A 372 9.34 23.13 -23.16
N LYS A 373 8.38 22.67 -23.97
CA LYS A 373 7.95 21.28 -24.06
C LYS A 373 8.63 20.54 -25.20
N GLU A 374 8.37 20.97 -26.43
CA GLU A 374 9.04 20.42 -27.62
C GLU A 374 10.15 21.35 -28.06
N GLY A 375 11.24 20.78 -28.54
CA GLY A 375 12.44 21.55 -28.87
C GLY A 375 13.41 21.77 -27.71
N ALA A 376 13.07 21.36 -26.45
CA ALA A 376 13.92 21.55 -25.28
C ALA A 376 15.34 20.98 -25.44
N ARG A 377 15.51 19.90 -26.23
CA ARG A 377 16.83 19.27 -26.47
C ARG A 377 17.65 19.98 -27.55
N SER A 378 17.05 20.88 -28.34
CA SER A 378 17.69 21.58 -29.44
C SER A 378 18.00 23.04 -29.13
N VAL A 379 17.57 23.54 -27.98
CA VAL A 379 17.83 24.92 -27.55
C VAL A 379 18.97 24.99 -26.53
N LYS A 380 19.64 26.13 -26.50
CA LYS A 380 20.69 26.43 -25.51
C LYS A 380 20.27 27.56 -24.58
N ASP A 381 20.95 27.65 -23.44
CA ASP A 381 20.75 28.74 -22.49
C ASP A 381 21.00 30.12 -23.14
N GLY A 382 20.10 31.09 -22.92
CA GLY A 382 20.15 32.43 -23.51
C GLY A 382 19.77 32.49 -24.99
N GLN A 383 19.31 31.41 -25.61
CA GLN A 383 18.96 31.38 -27.04
C GLN A 383 17.59 31.99 -27.29
N LYS A 384 17.48 32.80 -28.35
CA LYS A 384 16.20 33.27 -28.87
C LYS A 384 15.49 32.16 -29.63
N VAL A 385 14.21 32.00 -29.39
CA VAL A 385 13.33 31.01 -30.02
C VAL A 385 12.03 31.63 -30.44
N LYS A 386 11.29 30.97 -31.31
CA LYS A 386 9.93 31.34 -31.65
C LYS A 386 8.97 30.30 -31.10
N ILE A 387 8.04 30.75 -30.26
CA ILE A 387 7.01 29.89 -29.66
C ILE A 387 5.93 29.63 -30.70
N ILE A 388 5.64 28.36 -30.96
CA ILE A 388 4.50 27.91 -31.75
C ILE A 388 3.52 27.20 -30.79
N ASN A 389 2.41 27.87 -30.50
CA ASN A 389 1.36 27.22 -29.74
C ASN A 389 0.65 26.23 -30.66
N GLN A 390 0.53 24.99 -30.18
CA GLN A 390 -0.40 24.01 -30.74
C GLN A 390 -1.72 24.05 -30.00
#